data_72adf8dcd2f9aad41d0975b0a8c05a1b
#
_entry.id   72adf8dcd2f9aad41d0975b0a8c05a1b
#
_cell.length_a   1.000
_cell.length_b   1.000
_cell.length_c   1.000
_cell.angle_alpha   90.00
_cell.angle_beta   90.00
_cell.angle_gamma   90.00
#
_symmetry.space_group_name_H-M   'P 1'
#
loop_
_entity.id
_entity.type
_entity.pdbx_description
1 polymer ?
#
loop_
_entity_poly.entity_id
_entity_poly.type
_entity_poly.pdbx_seq_one_letter_code
_entity_poly.pdbx_strand_id
1 'polypeptide(L)' 'MNQSIVHIALVVRDYDEAIEFFCRKLHFTLVEDTYQPEQDKRWVLVVPPGSTGVNLLLARATPLSR' A
#
# COMPACT_ATOMS: atom_id res chain seq x y z
N MET A 1 -6.00 -5.83 26.61
CA MET A 1 -5.18 -6.06 25.54
C MET A 1 -5.35 -5.05 24.46
N ASN A 2 -4.30 -4.47 24.07
CA ASN A 2 -4.35 -3.46 23.08
C ASN A 2 -3.99 -4.01 21.77
N GLN A 3 -4.80 -3.74 20.78
CA GLN A 3 -4.43 -4.05 19.46
C GLN A 3 -4.32 -2.79 18.71
N SER A 4 -3.14 -2.50 18.26
CA SER A 4 -2.91 -1.30 17.49
C SER A 4 -2.69 -1.70 16.06
N ILE A 5 -3.40 -1.06 15.16
CA ILE A 5 -3.15 -1.26 13.77
C ILE A 5 -2.10 -0.26 13.35
N VAL A 6 -1.01 -0.77 12.84
CA VAL A 6 0.09 0.08 12.42
C VAL A 6 0.02 0.26 10.92
N HIS A 7 -0.01 1.49 10.48
CA HIS A 7 0.01 1.81 9.06
C HIS A 7 1.39 2.32 8.71
N ILE A 8 2.02 1.65 7.78
CA ILE A 8 3.34 2.05 7.33
C ILE A 8 3.22 2.50 5.89
N ALA A 9 3.62 3.71 5.62
CA ALA A 9 3.57 4.23 4.26
C ALA A 9 4.85 3.85 3.55
N LEU A 10 4.71 3.28 2.37
CA LEU A 10 5.84 2.84 1.60
C LEU A 10 5.81 3.52 0.25
N VAL A 11 6.87 4.20 -0.08
CA VAL A 11 6.92 4.92 -1.35
C VAL A 11 7.32 3.94 -2.44
N VAL A 12 6.50 3.87 -3.49
CA VAL A 12 6.76 2.96 -4.59
C VAL A 12 6.77 3.76 -5.87
N ARG A 13 7.37 3.17 -6.90
CA ARG A 13 7.48 3.83 -8.17
C ARG A 13 6.23 3.66 -9.01
N ASP A 14 5.58 2.55 -8.85
CA ASP A 14 4.42 2.20 -9.66
C ASP A 14 3.51 1.34 -8.82
N TYR A 15 2.22 1.70 -8.76
CA TYR A 15 1.29 0.95 -7.93
C TYR A 15 1.13 -0.49 -8.41
N ASP A 16 0.93 -0.68 -9.71
CA ASP A 16 0.70 -2.03 -10.22
C ASP A 16 1.91 -2.90 -10.04
N GLU A 17 3.09 -2.34 -10.26
CA GLU A 17 4.31 -3.09 -10.06
C GLU A 17 4.47 -3.47 -8.60
N ALA A 18 4.16 -2.55 -7.71
CA ALA A 18 4.29 -2.82 -6.29
C ALA A 18 3.27 -3.85 -5.84
N ILE A 19 2.04 -3.74 -6.30
CA ILE A 19 1.03 -4.70 -5.95
C ILE A 19 1.46 -6.10 -6.39
N GLU A 20 1.97 -6.20 -7.60
CA GLU A 20 2.41 -7.49 -8.09
C GLU A 20 3.55 -8.02 -7.25
N PHE A 21 4.50 -7.17 -6.90
CA PHE A 21 5.63 -7.60 -6.11
C PHE A 21 5.19 -8.12 -4.75
N PHE A 22 4.37 -7.33 -4.05
CA PHE A 22 3.97 -7.72 -2.71
C PHE A 22 3.04 -8.92 -2.73
N CYS A 23 2.11 -8.97 -3.67
CA CYS A 23 1.13 -10.04 -3.67
C CYS A 23 1.69 -11.33 -4.24
N ARG A 24 2.54 -11.25 -5.24
CA ARG A 24 3.05 -12.47 -5.85
C ARG A 24 4.30 -12.98 -5.16
N LYS A 25 5.21 -12.10 -4.82
CA LYS A 25 6.48 -12.54 -4.28
C LYS A 25 6.46 -12.67 -2.78
N LEU A 26 5.75 -11.79 -2.12
CA LEU A 26 5.71 -11.81 -0.68
C LEU A 26 4.39 -12.32 -0.13
N HIS A 27 3.47 -12.65 -1.02
CA HIS A 27 2.17 -13.24 -0.63
C HIS A 27 1.35 -12.30 0.26
N PHE A 28 1.50 -11.02 0.05
CA PHE A 28 0.66 -10.06 0.75
C PHE A 28 -0.73 -10.10 0.14
N THR A 29 -1.70 -9.62 0.87
CA THR A 29 -3.08 -9.56 0.42
C THR A 29 -3.45 -8.12 0.13
N LEU A 30 -4.02 -7.89 -1.04
CA LEU A 30 -4.50 -6.56 -1.38
C LEU A 30 -5.83 -6.34 -0.68
N VAL A 31 -5.86 -5.37 0.21
CA VAL A 31 -7.05 -5.11 1.01
C VAL A 31 -7.90 -4.02 0.37
N GLU A 32 -7.26 -3.00 -0.16
CA GLU A 32 -8.01 -1.89 -0.72
C GLU A 32 -7.26 -1.30 -1.89
N ASP A 33 -7.98 -0.91 -2.92
CA ASP A 33 -7.41 -0.29 -4.09
C ASP A 33 -8.44 0.67 -4.63
N THR A 34 -8.35 1.91 -4.24
CA THR A 34 -9.34 2.92 -4.59
C THR A 34 -8.65 4.13 -5.19
N TYR A 35 -9.14 4.57 -6.32
CA TYR A 35 -8.60 5.75 -6.95
C TYR A 35 -9.38 6.98 -6.49
N GLN A 36 -8.67 8.01 -6.13
CA GLN A 36 -9.28 9.25 -5.68
C GLN A 36 -8.99 10.33 -6.69
N PRO A 37 -9.95 10.62 -7.58
CA PRO A 37 -9.70 11.59 -8.63
C PRO A 37 -9.45 13.00 -8.14
N GLU A 38 -10.01 13.32 -7.00
CA GLU A 38 -9.84 14.67 -6.49
C GLU A 38 -8.39 14.99 -6.18
N GLN A 39 -7.65 13.99 -5.78
CA GLN A 39 -6.26 14.18 -5.46
C GLN A 39 -5.34 13.51 -6.45
N ASP A 40 -5.91 12.90 -7.46
CA ASP A 40 -5.15 12.15 -8.45
C ASP A 40 -4.24 11.15 -7.74
N LYS A 41 -4.78 10.46 -6.78
CA LYS A 41 -4.05 9.51 -5.98
C LYS A 41 -4.78 8.19 -5.93
N ARG A 42 -4.02 7.15 -5.67
CA ARG A 42 -4.60 5.83 -5.54
C ARG A 42 -4.32 5.34 -4.12
N TRP A 43 -5.36 4.85 -3.49
CA TRP A 43 -5.28 4.38 -2.13
C TRP A 43 -5.12 2.87 -2.18
N VAL A 44 -3.93 2.39 -1.91
CA VAL A 44 -3.64 0.96 -2.02
C VAL A 44 -3.12 0.45 -0.69
N LEU A 45 -3.80 -0.55 -0.15
CA LEU A 45 -3.42 -1.15 1.11
C LEU A 45 -3.16 -2.63 0.93
N VAL A 46 -2.04 -3.10 1.42
CA VAL A 46 -1.74 -4.52 1.41
C VAL A 46 -1.32 -4.95 2.80
N VAL A 47 -1.58 -6.21 3.13
CA VAL A 47 -1.23 -6.73 4.44
C VAL A 47 -0.40 -7.98 4.29
N PRO A 48 0.56 -8.20 5.17
CA PRO A 48 1.40 -9.40 5.09
C PRO A 48 0.62 -10.65 5.45
N PRO A 49 1.08 -11.80 4.97
CA PRO A 49 0.40 -13.06 5.29
C PRO A 49 0.57 -13.38 6.76
N GLY A 50 -0.50 -13.82 7.36
CA GLY A 50 -0.46 -14.23 8.75
C GLY A 50 -0.20 -13.13 9.72
N SER A 51 -0.14 -11.91 9.27
CA SER A 51 0.16 -10.80 10.15
C SER A 51 -1.10 -10.20 10.69
N THR A 52 -1.01 -9.63 11.86
CA THR A 52 -2.13 -8.91 12.40
C THR A 52 -1.65 -7.53 12.79
N GLY A 53 -2.43 -6.54 12.46
CA GLY A 53 -2.16 -5.19 12.90
C GLY A 53 -1.15 -4.41 12.10
N VAL A 54 -0.73 -4.93 10.94
CA VAL A 54 0.20 -4.19 10.11
C VAL A 54 -0.39 -4.02 8.73
N ASN A 55 -0.55 -2.79 8.30
CA ASN A 55 -1.05 -2.48 6.97
C ASN A 55 -0.03 -1.63 6.28
N LEU A 56 0.28 -1.98 5.04
CA LEU A 56 1.20 -1.18 4.25
C LEU A 56 0.40 -0.35 3.27
N LEU A 57 0.56 0.96 3.40
CA LEU A 57 -0.08 1.88 2.49
C LEU A 57 0.92 2.26 1.42
N LEU A 58 0.63 1.91 0.18
CA LEU A 58 1.55 2.20 -0.90
C LEU A 58 1.32 3.62 -1.40
N ALA A 59 2.38 4.38 -1.48
CA ALA A 59 2.30 5.74 -1.93
C ALA A 59 3.24 5.90 -3.12
N ARG A 60 2.72 6.43 -4.20
CA ARG A 60 3.55 6.57 -5.36
C ARG A 60 4.38 7.84 -5.25
N ALA A 61 5.65 7.70 -5.57
CA ALA A 61 6.51 8.86 -5.57
C ALA A 61 6.12 9.77 -6.71
N THR A 62 5.81 11.03 -6.39
CA THR A 62 5.50 11.97 -7.45
C THR A 62 6.72 12.78 -7.72
N PRO A 63 7.05 13.00 -8.98
CA PRO A 63 8.18 13.86 -9.29
C PRO A 63 7.86 15.25 -8.77
N LEU A 64 8.82 15.83 -8.13
CA LEU A 64 8.65 17.15 -7.72
C LEU A 64 8.72 18.02 -8.83
N SER A 65 7.75 18.73 -9.05
CA SER A 65 7.90 19.64 -10.07
C SER A 65 8.32 20.86 -9.43
N ARG A 66 8.93 21.16 -9.55
CA ARG A 66 9.31 22.08 -8.89
C ARG A 66 9.09 22.83 -9.26
#